data_4ceab77e01fe06b4699dfd997535eb54
#
_entry.id   4ceab77e01fe06b4699dfd997535eb54
#
_cell.length_a   1.000
_cell.length_b   1.000
_cell.length_c   1.000
_cell.angle_alpha   90.00
_cell.angle_beta   90.00
_cell.angle_gamma   90.00
#
_symmetry.space_group_name_H-M   'P 1'
#
loop_
_entity.id
_entity.type
_entity.pdbx_description
1 polymer ?
#
loop_
_entity_poly.entity_id
_entity_poly.type
_entity_poly.pdbx_seq_one_letter_code
_entity_poly.pdbx_strand_id
1 'polypeptide(L)'
;MTQSREDSVYLAKLAEQAERYEEMVENMKRVASSDEELTVEERNLLSVAYKNVIGARRASWRIVSSIEQKEESKGNEAQVAMIKAYRDKIETELAQICEDILKVLDTHLIPSAASGESKVFYHKMKGDYHRYLAEFATGDKRKDSADKSLESYKAASDVAVTELPPTHPIRLGLALNFSVFYYCLLYTSPSPRDR
;
A
#
# COMPACT_ATOMS: atom_id res chain seq x y z
N MET A 1 -25.33 -1.22 19.48
CA MET A 1 -25.18 0.22 19.16
C MET A 1 -24.25 0.32 17.97
N THR A 2 -24.69 0.91 16.88
CA THR A 2 -23.81 1.21 15.72
C THR A 2 -22.88 2.34 16.15
N GLN A 3 -21.57 2.09 16.07
CA GLN A 3 -20.52 3.04 16.39
C GLN A 3 -20.61 4.23 15.40
N SER A 4 -20.62 5.46 15.92
CA SER A 4 -20.68 6.65 15.07
C SER A 4 -19.37 6.87 14.30
N ARG A 5 -19.40 7.71 13.25
CA ARG A 5 -18.20 8.13 12.52
C ARG A 5 -17.19 8.82 13.45
N GLU A 6 -17.67 9.71 14.31
CA GLU A 6 -16.84 10.42 15.30
C GLU A 6 -16.20 9.46 16.30
N ASP A 7 -16.94 8.47 16.81
CA ASP A 7 -16.39 7.45 17.70
C ASP A 7 -15.30 6.63 17.00
N SER A 8 -15.51 6.27 15.74
CA SER A 8 -14.52 5.51 14.95
C SER A 8 -13.24 6.31 14.72
N VAL A 9 -13.35 7.61 14.42
CA VAL A 9 -12.21 8.51 14.28
C VAL A 9 -11.46 8.66 15.60
N TYR A 10 -12.18 8.84 16.71
CA TYR A 10 -11.57 8.94 18.03
C TYR A 10 -10.82 7.65 18.42
N LEU A 11 -11.42 6.47 18.20
CA LEU A 11 -10.78 5.19 18.47
C LEU A 11 -9.57 4.94 17.55
N ALA A 12 -9.62 5.39 16.29
CA ALA A 12 -8.47 5.33 15.41
C ALA A 12 -7.28 6.15 15.94
N LYS A 13 -7.54 7.38 16.44
CA LYS A 13 -6.51 8.22 17.08
C LYS A 13 -5.95 7.57 18.36
N LEU A 14 -6.81 6.95 19.15
CA LEU A 14 -6.38 6.23 20.35
C LEU A 14 -5.52 5.01 20.00
N ALA A 15 -5.92 4.26 18.99
CA ALA A 15 -5.17 3.11 18.48
C ALA A 15 -3.81 3.53 17.90
N GLU A 16 -3.73 4.69 17.22
CA GLU A 16 -2.47 5.27 16.75
C GLU A 16 -1.51 5.55 17.91
N GLN A 17 -1.98 6.21 18.98
CA GLN A 17 -1.17 6.52 20.16
C GLN A 17 -0.70 5.25 20.89
N ALA A 18 -1.48 4.17 20.83
CA ALA A 18 -1.16 2.88 21.40
C ALA A 18 -0.35 1.97 20.44
N GLU A 19 0.01 2.45 19.24
CA GLU A 19 0.70 1.68 18.19
C GLU A 19 -0.06 0.40 17.79
N ARG A 20 -1.41 0.40 17.92
CA ARG A 20 -2.31 -0.71 17.58
C ARG A 20 -2.90 -0.51 16.19
N TYR A 21 -2.04 -0.62 15.18
CA TYR A 21 -2.36 -0.18 13.82
C TYR A 21 -3.41 -1.03 13.11
N GLU A 22 -3.56 -2.31 13.46
CA GLU A 22 -4.64 -3.15 12.95
C GLU A 22 -6.02 -2.63 13.40
N GLU A 23 -6.15 -2.23 14.66
CA GLU A 23 -7.39 -1.63 15.18
C GLU A 23 -7.64 -0.25 14.57
N MET A 24 -6.56 0.51 14.33
CA MET A 24 -6.65 1.78 13.61
C MET A 24 -7.21 1.58 12.20
N VAL A 25 -6.74 0.54 11.47
CA VAL A 25 -7.27 0.16 10.15
C VAL A 25 -8.76 -0.16 10.22
N GLU A 26 -9.18 -1.01 11.16
CA GLU A 26 -10.59 -1.39 11.30
C GLU A 26 -11.51 -0.18 11.51
N ASN A 27 -11.12 0.75 12.38
CA ASN A 27 -11.89 1.96 12.64
C ASN A 27 -11.92 2.90 11.42
N MET A 28 -10.77 3.15 10.79
CA MET A 28 -10.72 4.03 9.62
C MET A 28 -11.38 3.43 8.38
N LYS A 29 -11.38 2.11 8.24
CA LYS A 29 -12.12 1.42 7.18
C LYS A 29 -13.63 1.61 7.31
N ARG A 30 -14.19 1.62 8.52
CA ARG A 30 -15.61 1.94 8.72
C ARG A 30 -15.93 3.36 8.25
N VAL A 31 -15.08 4.32 8.61
CA VAL A 31 -15.22 5.72 8.17
C VAL A 31 -15.15 5.82 6.65
N ALA A 32 -14.16 5.16 6.03
CA ALA A 32 -13.95 5.16 4.58
C ALA A 32 -15.08 4.48 3.79
N SER A 33 -15.84 3.58 4.42
CA SER A 33 -16.94 2.85 3.78
C SER A 33 -18.31 3.55 3.91
N SER A 34 -18.34 4.80 4.35
CA SER A 34 -19.58 5.59 4.48
C SER A 34 -20.06 6.23 3.17
N ASP A 35 -19.30 6.10 2.08
CA ASP A 35 -19.53 6.75 0.78
C ASP A 35 -19.57 8.29 0.85
N GLU A 36 -19.06 8.86 1.94
CA GLU A 36 -18.87 10.30 2.13
C GLU A 36 -17.42 10.67 1.92
N GLU A 37 -17.17 11.87 1.40
CA GLU A 37 -15.81 12.38 1.28
C GLU A 37 -15.14 12.48 2.65
N LEU A 38 -13.93 11.94 2.76
CA LEU A 38 -13.13 12.04 3.98
C LEU A 38 -12.57 13.45 4.15
N THR A 39 -12.55 13.92 5.39
CA THR A 39 -11.75 15.10 5.73
C THR A 39 -10.26 14.83 5.53
N VAL A 40 -9.44 15.88 5.45
CA VAL A 40 -7.98 15.75 5.34
C VAL A 40 -7.42 14.93 6.51
N GLU A 41 -7.94 15.14 7.72
CA GLU A 41 -7.53 14.38 8.90
C GLU A 41 -7.87 12.89 8.80
N GLU A 42 -9.10 12.56 8.43
CA GLU A 42 -9.55 11.16 8.27
C GLU A 42 -8.76 10.45 7.17
N ARG A 43 -8.52 11.12 6.06
CA ARG A 43 -7.71 10.60 4.96
C ARG A 43 -6.28 10.29 5.40
N ASN A 44 -5.68 11.18 6.20
CA ASN A 44 -4.34 10.98 6.74
C ASN A 44 -4.30 9.81 7.74
N LEU A 45 -5.28 9.72 8.65
CA LEU A 45 -5.39 8.61 9.60
C LEU A 45 -5.51 7.26 8.88
N LEU A 46 -6.36 7.17 7.85
CA LEU A 46 -6.48 5.96 7.02
C LEU A 46 -5.13 5.58 6.38
N SER A 47 -4.45 6.56 5.79
CA SER A 47 -3.15 6.35 5.14
C SER A 47 -2.08 5.89 6.14
N VAL A 48 -2.01 6.51 7.30
CA VAL A 48 -1.07 6.15 8.37
C VAL A 48 -1.33 4.73 8.88
N ALA A 49 -2.59 4.37 9.10
CA ALA A 49 -2.97 3.03 9.56
C ALA A 49 -2.46 1.93 8.62
N TYR A 50 -2.84 2.00 7.36
CA TYR A 50 -2.42 1.00 6.37
C TYR A 50 -0.90 1.03 6.09
N LYS A 51 -0.28 2.22 6.09
CA LYS A 51 1.17 2.36 5.92
C LYS A 51 1.96 1.64 7.01
N ASN A 52 1.52 1.72 8.26
CA ASN A 52 2.19 1.04 9.36
C ASN A 52 1.96 -0.47 9.32
N VAL A 53 0.73 -0.93 9.07
CA VAL A 53 0.41 -2.36 8.96
C VAL A 53 1.18 -3.02 7.82
N ILE A 54 1.17 -2.42 6.61
CA ILE A 54 1.92 -2.97 5.46
C ILE A 54 3.43 -2.83 5.66
N GLY A 55 3.88 -1.75 6.28
CA GLY A 55 5.29 -1.46 6.52
C GLY A 55 5.97 -2.52 7.38
N ALA A 56 5.31 -2.97 8.44
CA ALA A 56 5.80 -4.04 9.30
C ALA A 56 5.98 -5.36 8.53
N ARG A 57 4.99 -5.74 7.70
CA ARG A 57 5.04 -6.97 6.88
C ARG A 57 6.10 -6.88 5.78
N ARG A 58 6.26 -5.73 5.14
CA ARG A 58 7.32 -5.50 4.14
C ARG A 58 8.72 -5.59 4.77
N ALA A 59 8.91 -5.07 5.97
CA ALA A 59 10.16 -5.22 6.71
C ALA A 59 10.46 -6.69 7.02
N SER A 60 9.47 -7.42 7.52
CA SER A 60 9.58 -8.87 7.79
C SER A 60 9.92 -9.66 6.52
N TRP A 61 9.26 -9.37 5.41
CA TRP A 61 9.51 -10.02 4.12
C TRP A 61 10.95 -9.82 3.63
N ARG A 62 11.47 -8.59 3.74
CA ARG A 62 12.87 -8.28 3.35
C ARG A 62 13.88 -9.03 4.18
N ILE A 63 13.66 -9.10 5.51
CA ILE A 63 14.54 -9.82 6.43
C ILE A 63 14.53 -11.31 6.11
N VAL A 64 13.34 -11.92 5.99
CA VAL A 64 13.20 -13.35 5.70
C VAL A 64 13.79 -13.72 4.35
N SER A 65 13.56 -12.88 3.32
CA SER A 65 14.15 -13.07 1.98
C SER A 65 15.69 -13.00 2.00
N SER A 66 16.26 -12.09 2.80
CA SER A 66 17.71 -12.01 2.97
C SER A 66 18.29 -13.24 3.66
N ILE A 67 17.59 -13.77 4.66
CA ILE A 67 17.99 -15.00 5.37
C ILE A 67 17.89 -16.21 4.42
N GLU A 68 16.84 -16.29 3.61
CA GLU A 68 16.67 -17.35 2.60
C GLU A 68 17.87 -17.40 1.65
N GLN A 69 18.24 -16.27 1.06
CA GLN A 69 19.40 -16.20 0.15
C GLN A 69 20.70 -16.63 0.83
N LYS A 70 20.89 -16.26 2.09
CA LYS A 70 22.06 -16.66 2.88
C LYS A 70 22.09 -18.18 3.14
N GLU A 71 20.98 -18.80 3.47
CA GLU A 71 20.91 -20.24 3.70
C GLU A 71 20.98 -21.03 2.38
N GLU A 72 20.42 -20.52 1.29
CA GLU A 72 20.61 -21.08 -0.06
C GLU A 72 22.10 -21.13 -0.44
N SER A 73 22.84 -20.05 -0.20
CA SER A 73 24.28 -19.97 -0.51
C SER A 73 25.13 -20.97 0.31
N LYS A 74 24.63 -21.44 1.45
CA LYS A 74 25.30 -22.44 2.30
C LYS A 74 24.89 -23.88 1.97
N GLY A 75 23.89 -24.09 1.11
CA GLY A 75 23.34 -25.41 0.78
C GLY A 75 22.47 -26.02 1.88
N ASN A 76 21.90 -25.22 2.78
CA ASN A 76 21.08 -25.68 3.90
C ASN A 76 19.62 -25.91 3.47
N GLU A 77 19.37 -26.93 2.64
CA GLU A 77 18.08 -27.19 1.99
C GLU A 77 16.89 -27.30 2.96
N ALA A 78 17.08 -27.94 4.12
CA ALA A 78 16.01 -28.09 5.11
C ALA A 78 15.59 -26.73 5.72
N GLN A 79 16.55 -25.87 6.03
CA GLN A 79 16.30 -24.51 6.51
C GLN A 79 15.63 -23.64 5.42
N VAL A 80 16.11 -23.75 4.19
CA VAL A 80 15.54 -23.04 3.04
C VAL A 80 14.06 -23.39 2.85
N ALA A 81 13.70 -24.66 2.95
CA ALA A 81 12.29 -25.09 2.84
C ALA A 81 11.40 -24.47 3.92
N MET A 82 11.87 -24.42 5.17
CA MET A 82 11.15 -23.78 6.28
C MET A 82 11.02 -22.26 6.08
N ILE A 83 12.08 -21.61 5.62
CA ILE A 83 12.10 -20.16 5.39
C ILE A 83 11.12 -19.79 4.25
N LYS A 84 11.11 -20.56 3.17
CA LYS A 84 10.15 -20.39 2.06
C LYS A 84 8.71 -20.47 2.53
N ALA A 85 8.36 -21.48 3.31
CA ALA A 85 7.01 -21.61 3.87
C ALA A 85 6.63 -20.42 4.78
N TYR A 86 7.58 -19.92 5.56
CA TYR A 86 7.34 -18.75 6.41
C TYR A 86 7.20 -17.45 5.59
N ARG A 87 8.02 -17.28 4.55
CA ARG A 87 7.91 -16.17 3.61
C ARG A 87 6.56 -16.16 2.89
N ASP A 88 6.09 -17.31 2.41
CA ASP A 88 4.79 -17.44 1.74
C ASP A 88 3.64 -16.99 2.66
N LYS A 89 3.73 -17.25 3.97
CA LYS A 89 2.77 -16.73 4.94
C LYS A 89 2.79 -15.20 4.99
N ILE A 90 3.97 -14.59 5.03
CA ILE A 90 4.11 -13.12 5.04
C ILE A 90 3.59 -12.54 3.72
N GLU A 91 3.86 -13.16 2.58
CA GLU A 91 3.36 -12.74 1.26
C GLU A 91 1.83 -12.80 1.19
N THR A 92 1.23 -13.81 1.81
CA THR A 92 -0.24 -13.90 1.92
C THR A 92 -0.82 -12.75 2.75
N GLU A 93 -0.22 -12.42 3.89
CA GLU A 93 -0.63 -11.28 4.71
C GLU A 93 -0.47 -9.95 3.95
N LEU A 94 0.66 -9.77 3.23
CA LEU A 94 0.90 -8.60 2.39
C LEU A 94 -0.17 -8.44 1.30
N ALA A 95 -0.49 -9.53 0.60
CA ALA A 95 -1.52 -9.52 -0.44
C ALA A 95 -2.89 -9.15 0.13
N GLN A 96 -3.28 -9.75 1.26
CA GLN A 96 -4.56 -9.47 1.92
C GLN A 96 -4.68 -7.99 2.33
N ILE A 97 -3.64 -7.40 2.90
CA ILE A 97 -3.64 -5.98 3.29
C ILE A 97 -3.77 -5.08 2.04
N CYS A 98 -3.02 -5.37 0.99
CA CYS A 98 -3.10 -4.59 -0.25
C CYS A 98 -4.47 -4.70 -0.91
N GLU A 99 -5.02 -5.91 -1.04
CA GLU A 99 -6.33 -6.15 -1.63
C GLU A 99 -7.44 -5.48 -0.83
N ASP A 100 -7.34 -5.47 0.50
CA ASP A 100 -8.31 -4.83 1.38
C ASP A 100 -8.39 -3.31 1.13
N ILE A 101 -7.27 -2.61 1.14
CA ILE A 101 -7.28 -1.17 0.88
C ILE A 101 -7.61 -0.84 -0.58
N LEU A 102 -7.15 -1.64 -1.55
CA LEU A 102 -7.49 -1.43 -2.96
C LEU A 102 -9.00 -1.55 -3.19
N LYS A 103 -9.65 -2.49 -2.52
CA LYS A 103 -11.11 -2.61 -2.54
C LYS A 103 -11.80 -1.38 -1.96
N VAL A 104 -11.35 -0.88 -0.82
CA VAL A 104 -11.91 0.34 -0.20
C VAL A 104 -11.74 1.55 -1.12
N LEU A 105 -10.56 1.69 -1.75
CA LEU A 105 -10.28 2.76 -2.71
C LEU A 105 -11.22 2.70 -3.92
N ASP A 106 -11.38 1.53 -4.53
CA ASP A 106 -12.18 1.38 -5.75
C ASP A 106 -13.70 1.44 -5.48
N THR A 107 -14.15 0.92 -4.33
CA THR A 107 -15.58 0.84 -4.03
C THR A 107 -16.12 2.13 -3.42
N HIS A 108 -15.36 2.81 -2.57
CA HIS A 108 -15.85 3.91 -1.76
C HIS A 108 -15.10 5.23 -2.00
N LEU A 109 -13.77 5.24 -1.89
CA LEU A 109 -13.00 6.48 -1.79
C LEU A 109 -12.82 7.21 -3.13
N ILE A 110 -12.44 6.52 -4.19
CA ILE A 110 -12.28 7.12 -5.52
C ILE A 110 -13.62 7.62 -6.06
N PRO A 111 -14.73 6.84 -5.98
CA PRO A 111 -16.04 7.32 -6.42
C PRO A 111 -16.57 8.54 -5.64
N SER A 112 -16.25 8.66 -4.37
CA SER A 112 -16.70 9.78 -3.51
C SER A 112 -15.75 10.99 -3.51
N ALA A 113 -14.58 10.91 -4.16
CA ALA A 113 -13.62 12.00 -4.21
C ALA A 113 -14.15 13.17 -5.04
N ALA A 114 -14.44 14.30 -4.39
CA ALA A 114 -14.98 15.51 -5.04
C ALA A 114 -13.87 16.50 -5.44
N SER A 115 -12.82 16.64 -4.62
CA SER A 115 -11.72 17.56 -4.87
C SER A 115 -10.59 16.92 -5.69
N GLY A 116 -9.86 17.75 -6.47
CA GLY A 116 -8.64 17.28 -7.16
C GLY A 116 -7.60 16.74 -6.19
N GLU A 117 -7.47 17.37 -5.02
CA GLU A 117 -6.58 16.90 -3.95
C GLU A 117 -6.91 15.48 -3.49
N SER A 118 -8.19 15.18 -3.23
CA SER A 118 -8.66 13.84 -2.84
C SER A 118 -8.43 12.83 -3.96
N LYS A 119 -8.75 13.17 -5.21
CA LYS A 119 -8.54 12.31 -6.38
C LYS A 119 -7.07 11.93 -6.53
N VAL A 120 -6.17 12.91 -6.48
CA VAL A 120 -4.72 12.67 -6.56
C VAL A 120 -4.26 11.78 -5.42
N PHE A 121 -4.71 12.05 -4.21
CA PHE A 121 -4.34 11.27 -3.02
C PHE A 121 -4.73 9.80 -3.16
N TYR A 122 -5.98 9.52 -3.55
CA TYR A 122 -6.46 8.15 -3.65
C TYR A 122 -5.88 7.39 -4.85
N HIS A 123 -5.71 8.02 -6.00
CA HIS A 123 -5.04 7.39 -7.15
C HIS A 123 -3.57 7.12 -6.86
N LYS A 124 -2.86 8.04 -6.18
CA LYS A 124 -1.50 7.80 -5.70
C LYS A 124 -1.46 6.62 -4.74
N MET A 125 -2.36 6.57 -3.77
CA MET A 125 -2.46 5.48 -2.81
C MET A 125 -2.71 4.13 -3.52
N LYS A 126 -3.60 4.09 -4.50
CA LYS A 126 -3.84 2.91 -5.34
C LYS A 126 -2.57 2.47 -6.08
N GLY A 127 -1.82 3.40 -6.65
CA GLY A 127 -0.52 3.15 -7.26
C GLY A 127 0.49 2.55 -6.28
N ASP A 128 0.57 3.09 -5.06
CA ASP A 128 1.48 2.61 -4.02
C ASP A 128 1.19 1.14 -3.64
N TYR A 129 -0.08 0.76 -3.42
CA TYR A 129 -0.43 -0.60 -3.01
C TYR A 129 -0.30 -1.63 -4.15
N HIS A 130 -0.56 -1.26 -5.40
CA HIS A 130 -0.21 -2.10 -6.56
C HIS A 130 1.29 -2.27 -6.71
N ARG A 131 2.09 -1.24 -6.44
CA ARG A 131 3.56 -1.34 -6.41
C ARG A 131 4.03 -2.29 -5.30
N TYR A 132 3.45 -2.24 -4.11
CA TYR A 132 3.77 -3.18 -3.03
C TYR A 132 3.46 -4.63 -3.40
N LEU A 133 2.34 -4.89 -4.08
CA LEU A 133 2.03 -6.21 -4.62
C LEU A 133 3.10 -6.67 -5.63
N ALA A 134 3.56 -5.79 -6.51
CA ALA A 134 4.58 -6.11 -7.51
C ALA A 134 5.96 -6.39 -6.89
N GLU A 135 6.26 -5.90 -5.68
CA GLU A 135 7.56 -6.11 -5.03
C GLU A 135 7.84 -7.58 -4.71
N PHE A 136 6.84 -8.37 -4.36
CA PHE A 136 6.99 -9.79 -4.02
C PHE A 136 6.35 -10.74 -5.03
N ALA A 137 5.53 -10.27 -5.95
CA ALA A 137 4.95 -11.07 -7.01
C ALA A 137 5.99 -11.46 -8.08
N THR A 138 5.71 -12.53 -8.79
CA THR A 138 6.53 -13.05 -9.90
C THR A 138 5.69 -13.27 -11.15
N GLY A 139 6.35 -13.32 -12.31
CA GLY A 139 5.70 -13.64 -13.59
C GLY A 139 4.56 -12.66 -13.95
N ASP A 140 3.46 -13.23 -14.44
CA ASP A 140 2.30 -12.43 -14.92
C ASP A 140 1.63 -11.61 -13.81
N LYS A 141 1.62 -12.08 -12.57
CA LYS A 141 1.07 -11.35 -11.43
C LYS A 141 1.87 -10.08 -11.14
N ARG A 142 3.20 -10.15 -11.25
CA ARG A 142 4.07 -8.98 -11.09
C ARG A 142 3.79 -7.96 -12.19
N LYS A 143 3.70 -8.40 -13.44
CA LYS A 143 3.39 -7.55 -14.57
C LYS A 143 2.03 -6.86 -14.41
N ASP A 144 0.99 -7.61 -14.09
CA ASP A 144 -0.37 -7.05 -13.87
C ASP A 144 -0.37 -5.99 -12.77
N SER A 145 0.28 -6.28 -11.63
CA SER A 145 0.39 -5.31 -10.53
C SER A 145 1.20 -4.07 -10.93
N ALA A 146 2.28 -4.23 -11.68
CA ALA A 146 3.09 -3.11 -12.17
C ALA A 146 2.29 -2.25 -13.17
N ASP A 147 1.56 -2.85 -14.10
CA ASP A 147 0.72 -2.15 -15.06
C ASP A 147 -0.39 -1.35 -14.35
N LYS A 148 -1.08 -1.92 -13.38
CA LYS A 148 -2.09 -1.23 -12.56
C LYS A 148 -1.51 -0.11 -11.71
N SER A 149 -0.30 -0.30 -11.17
CA SER A 149 0.43 0.75 -10.47
C SER A 149 0.73 1.93 -11.38
N LEU A 150 1.24 1.66 -12.58
CA LEU A 150 1.54 2.67 -13.60
C LEU A 150 0.30 3.46 -14.01
N GLU A 151 -0.80 2.77 -14.30
CA GLU A 151 -2.09 3.38 -14.64
C GLU A 151 -2.59 4.32 -13.54
N SER A 152 -2.51 3.86 -12.28
CA SER A 152 -2.94 4.65 -11.13
C SER A 152 -2.09 5.91 -10.92
N TYR A 153 -0.76 5.79 -11.04
CA TYR A 153 0.12 6.95 -10.94
C TYR A 153 -0.06 7.94 -12.10
N LYS A 154 -0.33 7.46 -13.32
CA LYS A 154 -0.67 8.33 -14.47
C LYS A 154 -1.98 9.08 -14.21
N ALA A 155 -3.03 8.38 -13.78
CA ALA A 155 -4.31 9.02 -13.43
C ALA A 155 -4.13 10.10 -12.36
N ALA A 156 -3.35 9.81 -11.30
CA ALA A 156 -3.02 10.81 -10.29
C ALA A 156 -2.26 12.01 -10.87
N SER A 157 -1.30 11.77 -11.77
CA SER A 157 -0.49 12.83 -12.39
C SER A 157 -1.31 13.74 -13.29
N ASP A 158 -2.22 13.19 -14.06
CA ASP A 158 -3.10 13.96 -14.97
C ASP A 158 -3.96 14.95 -14.18
N VAL A 159 -4.54 14.51 -13.06
CA VAL A 159 -5.31 15.40 -12.17
C VAL A 159 -4.38 16.40 -11.47
N ALA A 160 -3.23 15.95 -10.98
CA ALA A 160 -2.31 16.81 -10.23
C ALA A 160 -1.77 17.99 -11.07
N VAL A 161 -1.47 17.75 -12.34
CA VAL A 161 -0.97 18.80 -13.26
C VAL A 161 -2.00 19.88 -13.49
N THR A 162 -3.28 19.53 -13.55
CA THR A 162 -4.37 20.46 -13.84
C THR A 162 -4.94 21.15 -12.60
N GLU A 163 -4.98 20.46 -11.46
CA GLU A 163 -5.72 20.94 -10.28
C GLU A 163 -4.83 21.31 -9.08
N LEU A 164 -3.56 20.92 -9.06
CA LEU A 164 -2.66 21.23 -7.94
C LEU A 164 -1.45 22.07 -8.37
N PRO A 165 -1.03 23.05 -7.57
CA PRO A 165 0.21 23.80 -7.85
C PRO A 165 1.44 22.88 -7.77
N PRO A 166 2.52 23.17 -8.51
CA PRO A 166 3.73 22.32 -8.53
C PRO A 166 4.38 22.07 -7.16
N THR A 167 4.18 22.99 -6.22
CA THR A 167 4.72 22.90 -4.85
C THR A 167 3.78 22.20 -3.86
N HIS A 168 2.62 21.74 -4.31
CA HIS A 168 1.65 21.10 -3.42
C HIS A 168 2.22 19.81 -2.83
N PRO A 169 2.16 19.57 -1.51
CA PRO A 169 2.78 18.41 -0.86
C PRO A 169 2.34 17.07 -1.44
N ILE A 170 1.06 16.92 -1.79
CA ILE A 170 0.53 15.69 -2.38
C ILE A 170 1.10 15.49 -3.80
N ARG A 171 1.22 16.56 -4.60
CA ARG A 171 1.83 16.49 -5.94
C ARG A 171 3.32 16.14 -5.85
N LEU A 172 4.07 16.69 -4.90
CA LEU A 172 5.47 16.34 -4.65
C LEU A 172 5.61 14.89 -4.18
N GLY A 173 4.76 14.44 -3.25
CA GLY A 173 4.73 13.05 -2.79
C GLY A 173 4.38 12.06 -3.90
N LEU A 174 3.47 12.42 -4.81
CA LEU A 174 3.17 11.64 -6.01
C LEU A 174 4.41 11.52 -6.91
N ALA A 175 5.07 12.63 -7.21
CA ALA A 175 6.27 12.61 -8.07
C ALA A 175 7.38 11.73 -7.47
N LEU A 176 7.59 11.81 -6.15
CA LEU A 176 8.55 10.97 -5.44
C LEU A 176 8.19 9.48 -5.57
N ASN A 177 6.95 9.09 -5.25
CA ASN A 177 6.55 7.68 -5.29
C ASN A 177 6.51 7.13 -6.72
N PHE A 178 6.15 7.95 -7.70
CA PHE A 178 6.19 7.56 -9.10
C PHE A 178 7.64 7.37 -9.59
N SER A 179 8.59 8.19 -9.13
CA SER A 179 10.02 7.97 -9.44
C SER A 179 10.55 6.67 -8.82
N VAL A 180 10.13 6.34 -7.60
CA VAL A 180 10.45 5.06 -6.93
C VAL A 180 9.88 3.87 -7.73
N PHE A 181 8.66 4.00 -8.27
CA PHE A 181 8.07 2.99 -9.14
C PHE A 181 8.95 2.71 -10.36
N TYR A 182 9.38 3.75 -11.09
CA TYR A 182 10.26 3.59 -12.24
C TYR A 182 11.57 2.90 -11.86
N TYR A 183 12.19 3.33 -10.76
CA TYR A 183 13.45 2.74 -10.31
C TYR A 183 13.29 1.27 -9.91
N CYS A 184 12.27 0.94 -9.12
CA CYS A 184 12.11 -0.40 -8.56
C CYS A 184 11.57 -1.44 -9.55
N LEU A 185 10.72 -1.04 -10.51
CA LEU A 185 9.98 -2.00 -11.34
C LEU A 185 10.37 -1.98 -12.81
N LEU A 186 10.88 -0.86 -13.33
CA LEU A 186 11.23 -0.74 -14.74
C LEU A 186 12.73 -0.75 -15.00
N TYR A 187 13.57 -0.26 -14.07
CA TYR A 187 15.00 -0.14 -14.27
C TYR A 187 15.85 -1.19 -13.52
N THR A 188 15.25 -1.93 -12.57
CA THR A 188 15.97 -3.04 -11.94
C THR A 188 15.90 -4.27 -12.84
N SER A 189 17.05 -4.89 -13.10
CA SER A 189 17.14 -6.19 -13.78
C SER A 189 16.22 -7.20 -13.09
N PRO A 190 15.68 -8.20 -13.84
CA PRO A 190 14.90 -9.27 -13.26
C PRO A 190 15.61 -9.86 -12.04
N SER A 191 14.85 -10.07 -10.96
CA SER A 191 15.38 -10.75 -9.77
C SER A 191 16.00 -12.10 -10.17
N PRO A 192 17.06 -12.57 -9.48
CA PRO A 192 17.57 -13.94 -9.69
C PRO A 192 16.49 -15.04 -9.61
N ARG A 193 15.31 -14.70 -9.05
CA ARG A 193 14.12 -15.59 -9.00
C ARG A 193 13.34 -15.67 -10.31
N ASP A 194 13.58 -14.75 -11.25
CA ASP A 194 12.90 -14.72 -12.55
C ASP A 194 13.64 -15.54 -13.63
N ARG A 195 14.69 -16.30 -13.23
CA ARG A 195 15.48 -17.18 -14.09
C ARG A 195 15.24 -18.66 -13.80
#